data_44085d6768f3f3e6189a961de4aff465
#
_entry.id   44085d6768f3f3e6189a961de4aff465
#
_cell.length_a   1.000
_cell.length_b   1.000
_cell.length_c   1.000
_cell.angle_alpha   90.00
_cell.angle_beta   90.00
_cell.angle_gamma   90.00
#
_symmetry.space_group_name_H-M   'P 1'
#
loop_
_entity.id
_entity.type
_entity.pdbx_description
1 polymer ?
#
loop_
_entity_poly.entity_id
_entity_poly.type
_entity_poly.pdbx_seq_one_letter_code
_entity_poly.pdbx_strand_id
1 'polypeptide(L)'
;IVSGDDDMVLHEKMAEAMDYCIEKIKKIQEKARLENLEARTIWPMIILRTPKGWTGPKMVDDKQIEGTFRAHQIPIVIDGDEHINNLGILESWLKSYHPEELFDENGTLIKELRDMCPTGEKRMGSNLHANGGTLLKSLILPDFKKYAVDVTIPGEIEAQDMKVLGSYIRDVVKLNEQSRNFRIFGPDEALSNRLSPVFEVTNRQFMAAKFQNDEFLANDGRVMDSFLSEHVCEGWLEGYLLTGRHGFIHSYEAFARLLDSMVSQHAKWLKVTKELSWRRPIASLNFILTSHIWQQDHNGYTHQDPGFLNHLVTKKADTVRMYLPPDANCLLSCMNHCLNTKNYINVIVASKHPRQQWLSMEDAVIHCTKGIGIWKWASNDDGLEPDLVMASCGDTPTIEILAATN
;
A
#
# COMPACT_ATOMS: atom_id res chain seq x y z
N ILE A 1 -18.98 18.86 16.03
CA ILE A 1 -19.44 17.58 16.61
C ILE A 1 -20.97 17.58 16.53
N VAL A 2 -21.53 16.55 15.89
CA VAL A 2 -22.98 16.26 15.87
C VAL A 2 -23.22 15.14 16.87
N SER A 3 -24.02 15.40 17.90
CA SER A 3 -24.16 14.47 19.02
C SER A 3 -25.61 14.43 19.55
N GLY A 4 -26.09 13.24 19.85
CA GLY A 4 -27.41 12.97 20.41
C GLY A 4 -27.87 11.55 20.18
N ASP A 5 -29.16 11.33 20.46
CA ASP A 5 -29.89 10.07 20.31
C ASP A 5 -31.27 10.24 19.66
N ASP A 6 -31.74 11.49 19.52
CA ASP A 6 -32.97 11.82 18.79
C ASP A 6 -32.69 11.96 17.30
N ASP A 7 -33.37 11.19 16.49
CA ASP A 7 -33.13 11.05 15.06
C ASP A 7 -33.35 12.36 14.30
N MET A 8 -34.45 13.03 14.54
CA MET A 8 -34.81 14.27 13.82
C MET A 8 -33.85 15.40 14.18
N VAL A 9 -33.55 15.55 15.47
CA VAL A 9 -32.60 16.56 15.96
C VAL A 9 -31.20 16.30 15.40
N LEU A 10 -30.79 15.03 15.28
CA LEU A 10 -29.49 14.68 14.70
C LEU A 10 -29.43 14.95 13.19
N HIS A 11 -30.51 14.69 12.45
CA HIS A 11 -30.59 15.00 11.03
C HIS A 11 -30.48 16.52 10.77
N GLU A 12 -31.20 17.35 11.55
CA GLU A 12 -31.09 18.80 11.45
C GLU A 12 -29.67 19.29 11.73
N LYS A 13 -29.09 18.87 12.84
CA LYS A 13 -27.68 19.21 13.19
C LYS A 13 -26.68 18.73 12.15
N MET A 14 -26.91 17.57 11.53
CA MET A 14 -26.03 17.07 10.48
C MET A 14 -26.15 17.91 9.22
N ALA A 15 -27.35 18.31 8.82
CA ALA A 15 -27.56 19.21 7.67
C ALA A 15 -26.83 20.54 7.88
N GLU A 16 -27.01 21.19 9.04
CA GLU A 16 -26.29 22.41 9.40
C GLU A 16 -24.76 22.23 9.37
N ALA A 17 -24.28 21.11 9.92
CA ALA A 17 -22.85 20.82 9.94
C ALA A 17 -22.28 20.60 8.54
N MET A 18 -23.04 19.97 7.64
CA MET A 18 -22.65 19.75 6.24
C MET A 18 -22.57 21.08 5.47
N ASP A 19 -23.60 21.94 5.62
CA ASP A 19 -23.61 23.25 5.00
C ASP A 19 -22.43 24.11 5.46
N TYR A 20 -22.17 24.14 6.77
CA TYR A 20 -20.99 24.82 7.32
C TYR A 20 -19.69 24.28 6.72
N CYS A 21 -19.53 22.95 6.62
CA CYS A 21 -18.32 22.33 6.07
C CYS A 21 -18.15 22.69 4.60
N ILE A 22 -19.21 22.64 3.80
CA ILE A 22 -19.17 22.98 2.37
C ILE A 22 -18.78 24.45 2.17
N GLU A 23 -19.36 25.38 2.92
CA GLU A 23 -18.98 26.78 2.88
C GLU A 23 -17.50 26.99 3.26
N LYS A 24 -17.06 26.34 4.32
CA LYS A 24 -15.67 26.39 4.77
C LYS A 24 -14.70 25.90 3.70
N ILE A 25 -15.02 24.77 3.08
CA ILE A 25 -14.22 24.20 1.98
C ILE A 25 -14.15 25.16 0.80
N LYS A 26 -15.27 25.76 0.39
CA LYS A 26 -15.31 26.72 -0.70
C LYS A 26 -14.43 27.95 -0.40
N LYS A 27 -14.55 28.52 0.80
CA LYS A 27 -13.70 29.66 1.24
C LYS A 27 -12.22 29.33 1.23
N ILE A 28 -11.84 28.13 1.67
CA ILE A 28 -10.45 27.65 1.64
C ILE A 28 -9.96 27.54 0.20
N GLN A 29 -10.74 26.94 -0.69
CA GLN A 29 -10.39 26.79 -2.10
C GLN A 29 -10.25 28.14 -2.82
N GLU A 30 -11.17 29.07 -2.57
CA GLU A 30 -11.11 30.43 -3.13
C GLU A 30 -9.85 31.17 -2.66
N LYS A 31 -9.59 31.14 -1.36
CA LYS A 31 -8.41 31.78 -0.78
C LYS A 31 -7.10 31.20 -1.34
N ALA A 32 -7.01 29.87 -1.45
CA ALA A 32 -5.84 29.21 -2.01
C ALA A 32 -5.58 29.59 -3.48
N ARG A 33 -6.65 29.76 -4.29
CA ARG A 33 -6.54 30.14 -5.70
C ARG A 33 -6.21 31.60 -5.91
N LEU A 34 -6.74 32.48 -5.07
CA LEU A 34 -6.54 33.94 -5.20
C LEU A 34 -5.20 34.40 -4.61
N GLU A 35 -4.79 33.85 -3.50
CA GLU A 35 -3.65 34.33 -2.72
C GLU A 35 -2.39 33.46 -2.91
N ASN A 36 -2.46 32.41 -3.72
CA ASN A 36 -1.37 31.43 -3.93
C ASN A 36 -0.74 30.95 -2.60
N LEU A 37 -1.60 30.66 -1.62
CA LEU A 37 -1.19 30.35 -0.26
C LEU A 37 -0.43 29.03 -0.17
N GLU A 38 0.80 29.08 0.26
CA GLU A 38 1.60 27.91 0.63
C GLU A 38 1.30 27.40 2.07
N ALA A 39 0.44 28.11 2.81
CA ALA A 39 0.14 27.80 4.19
C ALA A 39 -0.69 26.52 4.33
N ARG A 40 -0.34 25.71 5.32
CA ARG A 40 -1.11 24.53 5.70
C ARG A 40 -2.51 24.94 6.18
N THR A 41 -3.52 24.40 5.53
CA THR A 41 -4.92 24.74 5.79
C THR A 41 -5.55 23.72 6.75
N ILE A 42 -6.37 24.21 7.67
CA ILE A 42 -7.20 23.37 8.56
C ILE A 42 -8.53 23.11 7.87
N TRP A 43 -8.70 21.88 7.39
CA TRP A 43 -9.94 21.41 6.78
C TRP A 43 -11.00 21.08 7.85
N PRO A 44 -12.30 21.30 7.59
CA PRO A 44 -13.34 20.90 8.51
C PRO A 44 -13.48 19.39 8.57
N MET A 45 -13.85 18.86 9.74
CA MET A 45 -14.15 17.47 9.98
C MET A 45 -15.42 17.37 10.81
N ILE A 46 -16.35 16.50 10.41
CA ILE A 46 -17.57 16.20 11.16
C ILE A 46 -17.32 14.97 12.03
N ILE A 47 -17.58 15.09 13.32
CA ILE A 47 -17.56 13.98 14.26
C ILE A 47 -19.00 13.69 14.66
N LEU A 48 -19.55 12.55 14.19
CA LEU A 48 -20.83 12.04 14.59
C LEU A 48 -20.69 11.18 15.84
N ARG A 49 -21.42 11.52 16.90
CA ARG A 49 -21.41 10.83 18.19
C ARG A 49 -22.83 10.40 18.56
N THR A 50 -23.12 9.11 18.39
CA THR A 50 -24.41 8.48 18.68
C THR A 50 -24.21 7.26 19.58
N PRO A 51 -25.27 6.74 20.23
CA PRO A 51 -25.21 5.41 20.84
C PRO A 51 -24.83 4.34 19.83
N LYS A 52 -24.09 3.32 20.26
CA LYS A 52 -23.80 2.16 19.43
C LYS A 52 -25.11 1.42 19.11
N GLY A 53 -25.36 1.12 17.82
CA GLY A 53 -26.65 0.52 17.40
C GLY A 53 -27.80 1.53 17.29
N TRP A 54 -27.47 2.82 17.20
CA TRP A 54 -28.45 3.89 16.99
C TRP A 54 -29.38 3.55 15.82
N THR A 55 -30.68 3.86 15.98
CA THR A 55 -31.82 3.49 15.14
C THR A 55 -32.24 2.01 15.19
N GLY A 56 -31.45 1.14 15.81
CA GLY A 56 -31.79 -0.26 16.03
C GLY A 56 -32.71 -0.48 17.24
N PRO A 57 -33.10 -1.74 17.52
CA PRO A 57 -33.90 -2.07 18.68
C PRO A 57 -33.16 -1.76 19.96
N LYS A 58 -33.86 -1.13 20.93
CA LYS A 58 -33.26 -0.83 22.25
C LYS A 58 -33.12 -2.06 23.11
N MET A 59 -34.09 -2.98 23.05
CA MET A 59 -34.17 -4.22 23.81
C MET A 59 -34.51 -5.40 22.90
N VAL A 60 -33.89 -6.55 23.11
CA VAL A 60 -34.23 -7.85 22.51
C VAL A 60 -34.01 -8.92 23.57
N ASP A 61 -34.97 -9.84 23.73
CA ASP A 61 -34.95 -10.92 24.74
C ASP A 61 -34.61 -10.41 26.16
N ASP A 62 -35.27 -9.33 26.58
CA ASP A 62 -35.06 -8.63 27.85
C ASP A 62 -33.62 -8.12 28.09
N LYS A 63 -32.82 -8.03 27.04
CA LYS A 63 -31.43 -7.53 27.10
C LYS A 63 -31.31 -6.21 26.36
N GLN A 64 -30.59 -5.26 26.97
CA GLN A 64 -30.25 -4.00 26.30
C GLN A 64 -29.32 -4.25 25.12
N ILE A 65 -29.68 -3.75 23.95
CA ILE A 65 -28.91 -3.80 22.70
C ILE A 65 -28.23 -2.46 22.44
N GLU A 66 -29.01 -1.38 22.29
CA GLU A 66 -28.48 -0.04 22.02
C GLU A 66 -27.49 0.39 23.13
N GLY A 67 -26.37 0.96 22.72
CA GLY A 67 -25.30 1.43 23.61
C GLY A 67 -24.41 0.31 24.17
N THR A 68 -24.64 -0.96 23.83
CA THR A 68 -23.88 -2.08 24.33
C THR A 68 -23.13 -2.85 23.23
N PHE A 69 -22.25 -3.78 23.66
CA PHE A 69 -21.55 -4.67 22.73
C PHE A 69 -22.48 -5.56 21.88
N ARG A 70 -23.72 -5.80 22.35
CA ARG A 70 -24.70 -6.64 21.64
C ARG A 70 -25.12 -6.04 20.30
N ALA A 71 -25.09 -4.72 20.17
CA ALA A 71 -25.34 -4.05 18.89
C ALA A 71 -24.23 -4.28 17.84
N HIS A 72 -23.10 -4.86 18.24
CA HIS A 72 -21.99 -5.12 17.32
C HIS A 72 -22.17 -6.41 16.51
N GLN A 73 -22.85 -7.39 17.08
CA GLN A 73 -23.11 -8.70 16.46
C GLN A 73 -24.46 -8.67 15.72
N ILE A 74 -25.05 -9.82 15.47
CA ILE A 74 -26.43 -9.94 15.01
C ILE A 74 -27.33 -9.54 16.19
N PRO A 75 -27.98 -8.36 16.15
CA PRO A 75 -28.69 -7.85 17.31
C PRO A 75 -29.98 -8.62 17.59
N ILE A 76 -30.55 -9.32 16.59
CA ILE A 76 -31.81 -10.07 16.67
C ILE A 76 -31.54 -11.47 16.12
N VAL A 77 -31.69 -12.48 16.96
CA VAL A 77 -31.61 -13.89 16.58
C VAL A 77 -33.03 -14.36 16.24
N ILE A 78 -33.22 -15.03 15.11
CA ILE A 78 -34.52 -15.51 14.60
C ILE A 78 -34.50 -17.01 14.28
N ASP A 79 -33.70 -17.79 15.01
CA ASP A 79 -33.62 -19.24 14.91
C ASP A 79 -34.45 -19.92 16.02
N GLY A 80 -35.11 -21.03 15.67
CA GLY A 80 -35.88 -21.83 16.59
C GLY A 80 -37.13 -21.20 17.18
N ASP A 81 -37.91 -21.98 17.89
CA ASP A 81 -39.20 -21.57 18.49
C ASP A 81 -39.03 -20.60 19.66
N GLU A 82 -37.87 -20.63 20.33
CA GLU A 82 -37.56 -19.74 21.47
C GLU A 82 -37.43 -18.25 21.06
N HIS A 83 -37.16 -18.00 19.77
CA HIS A 83 -36.99 -16.65 19.22
C HIS A 83 -38.12 -16.21 18.29
N ILE A 84 -39.28 -16.87 18.34
CA ILE A 84 -40.41 -16.60 17.41
C ILE A 84 -40.89 -15.14 17.49
N ASN A 85 -40.79 -14.49 18.64
CA ASN A 85 -41.18 -13.09 18.84
C ASN A 85 -40.18 -12.11 18.19
N ASN A 86 -38.96 -12.54 17.94
CA ASN A 86 -37.90 -11.69 17.40
C ASN A 86 -38.16 -11.32 15.93
N LEU A 87 -38.91 -12.15 15.18
CA LEU A 87 -39.37 -11.78 13.83
C LEU A 87 -40.23 -10.52 13.85
N GLY A 88 -41.14 -10.38 14.83
CA GLY A 88 -41.93 -9.18 15.00
C GLY A 88 -41.11 -7.94 15.37
N ILE A 89 -40.06 -8.12 16.17
CA ILE A 89 -39.13 -7.03 16.50
C ILE A 89 -38.36 -6.61 15.25
N LEU A 90 -37.86 -7.56 14.46
CA LEU A 90 -37.15 -7.29 13.20
C LEU A 90 -38.06 -6.56 12.21
N GLU A 91 -39.30 -7.05 12.03
CA GLU A 91 -40.27 -6.42 11.13
C GLU A 91 -40.57 -4.98 11.57
N SER A 92 -40.83 -4.75 12.87
CA SER A 92 -41.09 -3.42 13.43
C SER A 92 -39.89 -2.49 13.24
N TRP A 93 -38.69 -2.99 13.43
CA TRP A 93 -37.47 -2.20 13.19
C TRP A 93 -37.34 -1.82 11.71
N LEU A 94 -37.47 -2.77 10.78
CA LEU A 94 -37.39 -2.48 9.35
C LEU A 94 -38.49 -1.52 8.87
N LYS A 95 -39.69 -1.67 9.39
CA LYS A 95 -40.83 -0.76 9.08
C LYS A 95 -40.63 0.65 9.64
N SER A 96 -39.86 0.83 10.72
CA SER A 96 -39.56 2.15 11.26
C SER A 96 -38.78 3.06 10.32
N TYR A 97 -38.15 2.50 9.28
CA TYR A 97 -37.49 3.27 8.22
C TYR A 97 -38.41 3.70 7.08
N HIS A 98 -39.71 3.39 7.16
CA HIS A 98 -40.71 3.74 6.16
C HIS A 98 -40.31 3.39 4.72
N PRO A 99 -39.94 2.11 4.44
CA PRO A 99 -39.47 1.71 3.11
C PRO A 99 -40.48 1.98 2.00
N GLU A 100 -41.78 2.01 2.31
CA GLU A 100 -42.87 2.35 1.40
C GLU A 100 -42.84 3.80 0.89
N GLU A 101 -42.15 4.71 1.59
CA GLU A 101 -41.93 6.08 1.17
C GLU A 101 -40.68 6.21 0.28
N LEU A 102 -39.77 5.19 0.29
CA LEU A 102 -38.52 5.22 -0.41
C LEU A 102 -38.51 4.36 -1.69
N PHE A 103 -39.33 3.32 -1.73
CA PHE A 103 -39.35 2.34 -2.83
C PHE A 103 -40.79 2.14 -3.33
N ASP A 104 -40.93 1.90 -4.64
CA ASP A 104 -42.17 1.50 -5.26
C ASP A 104 -42.47 0.00 -5.02
N GLU A 105 -43.64 -0.48 -5.50
CA GLU A 105 -44.12 -1.87 -5.36
C GLU A 105 -43.16 -2.93 -5.98
N ASN A 106 -42.24 -2.51 -6.86
CA ASN A 106 -41.22 -3.36 -7.48
C ASN A 106 -39.90 -3.30 -6.73
N GLY A 107 -39.81 -2.61 -5.61
CA GLY A 107 -38.58 -2.38 -4.85
C GLY A 107 -37.60 -1.42 -5.53
N THR A 108 -38.05 -0.62 -6.49
CA THR A 108 -37.24 0.39 -7.16
C THR A 108 -37.33 1.71 -6.39
N LEU A 109 -36.18 2.38 -6.17
CA LEU A 109 -36.15 3.70 -5.53
C LEU A 109 -37.08 4.69 -6.26
N ILE A 110 -37.94 5.42 -5.54
CA ILE A 110 -38.86 6.40 -6.13
C ILE A 110 -38.09 7.44 -6.94
N LYS A 111 -38.79 8.00 -7.95
CA LYS A 111 -38.18 8.91 -8.93
C LYS A 111 -37.54 10.14 -8.27
N GLU A 112 -38.18 10.74 -7.30
CA GLU A 112 -37.76 11.95 -6.59
C GLU A 112 -36.36 11.72 -5.94
N LEU A 113 -36.17 10.61 -5.25
CA LEU A 113 -34.89 10.26 -4.63
C LEU A 113 -33.84 9.84 -5.67
N ARG A 114 -34.27 9.12 -6.70
CA ARG A 114 -33.36 8.72 -7.79
C ARG A 114 -32.83 9.92 -8.56
N ASP A 115 -33.64 10.94 -8.77
CA ASP A 115 -33.23 12.17 -9.47
C ASP A 115 -32.25 13.02 -8.63
N MET A 116 -32.22 12.84 -7.30
CA MET A 116 -31.19 13.45 -6.43
C MET A 116 -29.84 12.76 -6.51
N CYS A 117 -29.79 11.52 -6.99
CA CYS A 117 -28.54 10.77 -7.10
C CYS A 117 -27.62 11.41 -8.15
N PRO A 118 -26.34 11.56 -7.84
CA PRO A 118 -25.38 12.11 -8.82
C PRO A 118 -25.31 11.21 -10.06
N THR A 119 -25.26 11.85 -11.24
CA THR A 119 -25.16 11.19 -12.54
C THR A 119 -23.84 11.50 -13.24
N GLY A 120 -23.41 10.62 -14.15
CA GLY A 120 -22.20 10.80 -14.97
C GLY A 120 -20.95 11.00 -14.11
N GLU A 121 -20.17 12.01 -14.42
CA GLU A 121 -18.90 12.33 -13.74
C GLU A 121 -19.05 12.78 -12.28
N LYS A 122 -20.26 13.13 -11.85
CA LYS A 122 -20.54 13.49 -10.45
C LYS A 122 -20.58 12.27 -9.52
N ARG A 123 -20.71 11.06 -10.06
CA ARG A 123 -20.65 9.83 -9.25
C ARG A 123 -19.24 9.63 -8.71
N MET A 124 -19.13 9.23 -7.45
CA MET A 124 -17.84 8.95 -6.83
C MET A 124 -17.01 7.94 -7.66
N GLY A 125 -17.59 6.84 -8.09
CA GLY A 125 -16.92 5.82 -8.90
C GLY A 125 -16.55 6.26 -10.32
N SER A 126 -17.13 7.37 -10.82
CA SER A 126 -16.82 7.96 -12.13
C SER A 126 -15.78 9.08 -12.03
N ASN A 127 -15.45 9.54 -10.82
CA ASN A 127 -14.43 10.53 -10.63
C ASN A 127 -13.06 9.95 -11.02
N LEU A 128 -12.34 10.64 -11.90
CA LEU A 128 -11.03 10.19 -12.40
C LEU A 128 -10.02 9.94 -11.28
N HIS A 129 -10.08 10.74 -10.21
CA HIS A 129 -9.17 10.59 -9.05
C HIS A 129 -9.58 9.41 -8.15
N ALA A 130 -10.84 9.03 -8.11
CA ALA A 130 -11.33 7.88 -7.34
C ALA A 130 -11.17 6.55 -8.09
N ASN A 131 -11.00 6.61 -9.42
CA ASN A 131 -10.72 5.43 -10.26
C ASN A 131 -9.29 5.50 -10.81
N GLY A 132 -8.33 5.06 -10.00
CA GLY A 132 -6.90 5.19 -10.26
C GLY A 132 -6.46 4.66 -11.61
N GLY A 133 -7.08 3.61 -12.10
CA GLY A 133 -6.76 3.04 -13.40
C GLY A 133 -7.07 3.98 -14.59
N THR A 134 -7.96 4.93 -14.44
CA THR A 134 -8.29 5.91 -15.49
C THR A 134 -7.17 6.94 -15.67
N LEU A 135 -6.52 7.35 -14.59
CA LEU A 135 -5.42 8.32 -14.60
C LEU A 135 -4.04 7.67 -14.69
N LEU A 136 -3.97 6.35 -14.73
CA LEU A 136 -2.69 5.65 -14.73
C LEU A 136 -1.86 6.02 -15.97
N LYS A 137 -0.73 6.66 -15.72
CA LYS A 137 0.30 6.94 -16.73
C LYS A 137 1.46 5.97 -16.50
N SER A 138 1.98 5.41 -17.59
CA SER A 138 3.18 4.57 -17.52
C SER A 138 4.38 5.38 -17.02
N LEU A 139 5.26 4.74 -16.27
CA LEU A 139 6.55 5.31 -15.92
C LEU A 139 7.46 5.33 -17.15
N ILE A 140 8.28 6.37 -17.23
CA ILE A 140 9.44 6.39 -18.11
C ILE A 140 10.57 5.76 -17.30
N LEU A 141 11.00 4.58 -17.71
CA LEU A 141 12.07 3.86 -17.03
C LEU A 141 13.37 3.97 -17.84
N PRO A 142 14.51 4.23 -17.20
CA PRO A 142 15.81 4.11 -17.86
C PRO A 142 16.12 2.62 -18.12
N ASP A 143 17.00 2.36 -19.07
CA ASP A 143 17.51 1.00 -19.26
C ASP A 143 18.30 0.56 -18.05
N PHE A 144 17.72 -0.33 -17.23
CA PHE A 144 18.29 -0.81 -15.98
C PHE A 144 19.65 -1.53 -16.15
N LYS A 145 19.90 -2.08 -17.34
CA LYS A 145 21.18 -2.75 -17.67
C LYS A 145 22.38 -1.80 -17.61
N LYS A 146 22.16 -0.50 -17.78
CA LYS A 146 23.23 0.52 -17.69
C LYS A 146 23.76 0.74 -16.28
N TYR A 147 23.09 0.21 -15.28
CA TYR A 147 23.50 0.28 -13.86
C TYR A 147 24.16 -1.02 -13.40
N ALA A 148 24.37 -1.96 -14.32
CA ALA A 148 24.94 -3.26 -14.01
C ALA A 148 26.26 -3.16 -13.27
N VAL A 149 26.43 -4.05 -12.31
CA VAL A 149 27.75 -4.38 -11.76
C VAL A 149 28.42 -5.33 -12.76
N ASP A 150 29.66 -5.02 -13.13
CA ASP A 150 30.42 -5.85 -14.09
C ASP A 150 30.96 -7.09 -13.37
N VAL A 151 30.29 -8.22 -13.52
CA VAL A 151 30.65 -9.50 -12.92
C VAL A 151 31.27 -10.37 -14.00
N THR A 152 32.58 -10.41 -14.02
CA THR A 152 33.37 -11.29 -14.92
C THR A 152 33.55 -12.67 -14.30
N ILE A 153 33.90 -12.74 -13.01
CA ILE A 153 34.05 -13.96 -12.24
C ILE A 153 33.08 -13.93 -11.05
N PRO A 154 32.21 -14.93 -10.92
CA PRO A 154 31.27 -14.98 -9.80
C PRO A 154 31.98 -14.92 -8.43
N GLY A 155 31.53 -14.01 -7.56
CA GLY A 155 32.04 -13.85 -6.20
C GLY A 155 33.35 -13.06 -6.06
N GLU A 156 33.99 -12.63 -7.15
CA GLU A 156 35.25 -11.88 -7.09
C GLU A 156 35.06 -10.43 -6.62
N ILE A 157 33.95 -9.81 -6.98
CA ILE A 157 33.71 -8.41 -6.66
C ILE A 157 32.59 -8.28 -5.65
N GLU A 158 32.62 -7.19 -4.90
CA GLU A 158 31.57 -6.80 -3.96
C GLU A 158 30.85 -5.52 -4.40
N ALA A 159 29.55 -5.45 -4.15
CA ALA A 159 28.76 -4.23 -4.33
C ALA A 159 27.74 -4.08 -3.21
N GLN A 160 27.23 -2.86 -3.06
CA GLN A 160 26.07 -2.56 -2.21
C GLN A 160 24.83 -2.54 -3.11
N ASP A 161 24.05 -3.60 -3.10
CA ASP A 161 22.91 -3.80 -4.00
C ASP A 161 21.92 -2.62 -3.97
N MET A 162 21.56 -2.18 -2.77
CA MET A 162 20.67 -1.04 -2.59
C MET A 162 21.25 0.30 -3.07
N LYS A 163 22.57 0.49 -3.05
CA LYS A 163 23.22 1.70 -3.60
C LYS A 163 23.19 1.69 -5.13
N VAL A 164 23.42 0.52 -5.72
CA VAL A 164 23.26 0.31 -7.18
C VAL A 164 21.83 0.61 -7.61
N LEU A 165 20.87 0.03 -6.89
CA LEU A 165 19.44 0.32 -7.10
C LEU A 165 19.13 1.81 -6.93
N GLY A 166 19.70 2.48 -5.92
CA GLY A 166 19.51 3.92 -5.66
C GLY A 166 19.87 4.78 -6.87
N SER A 167 20.91 4.43 -7.62
CA SER A 167 21.31 5.12 -8.85
C SER A 167 20.26 4.94 -9.98
N TYR A 168 19.72 3.75 -10.12
CA TYR A 168 18.61 3.48 -11.06
C TYR A 168 17.34 4.27 -10.67
N ILE A 169 16.95 4.24 -9.41
CA ILE A 169 15.77 4.95 -8.89
C ILE A 169 15.92 6.47 -9.00
N ARG A 170 17.14 7.02 -8.80
CA ARG A 170 17.43 8.44 -9.06
C ARG A 170 16.99 8.84 -10.48
N ASP A 171 17.36 8.06 -11.47
CA ASP A 171 17.04 8.38 -12.85
C ASP A 171 15.57 8.10 -13.19
N VAL A 172 14.92 7.14 -12.53
CA VAL A 172 13.45 7.00 -12.58
C VAL A 172 12.77 8.28 -12.07
N VAL A 173 13.18 8.82 -10.93
CA VAL A 173 12.64 10.09 -10.39
C VAL A 173 12.84 11.22 -11.39
N LYS A 174 14.06 11.37 -11.92
CA LYS A 174 14.44 12.43 -12.88
C LYS A 174 13.60 12.39 -14.16
N LEU A 175 13.44 11.21 -14.77
CA LEU A 175 12.68 11.04 -16.01
C LEU A 175 11.18 11.31 -15.84
N ASN A 176 10.66 11.18 -14.63
CA ASN A 176 9.24 11.38 -14.30
C ASN A 176 8.96 12.69 -13.54
N GLU A 177 9.92 13.62 -13.51
CA GLU A 177 9.79 14.89 -12.80
C GLU A 177 8.62 15.73 -13.32
N GLN A 178 8.49 15.90 -14.63
CA GLN A 178 7.41 16.68 -15.22
C GLN A 178 6.02 16.06 -14.99
N SER A 179 5.91 14.74 -15.08
CA SER A 179 4.63 14.04 -14.86
C SER A 179 4.27 13.94 -13.38
N ARG A 180 5.24 14.10 -12.48
CA ARG A 180 5.11 14.00 -11.02
C ARG A 180 4.36 12.74 -10.56
N ASN A 181 4.51 11.64 -11.31
CA ASN A 181 3.77 10.40 -11.11
C ASN A 181 4.55 9.31 -10.39
N PHE A 182 5.73 9.62 -9.82
CA PHE A 182 6.53 8.69 -9.04
C PHE A 182 6.93 9.27 -7.69
N ARG A 183 6.81 8.47 -6.62
CA ARG A 183 7.25 8.81 -5.26
C ARG A 183 7.85 7.63 -4.53
N ILE A 184 8.72 7.95 -3.59
CA ILE A 184 9.34 7.03 -2.64
C ILE A 184 8.76 7.32 -1.26
N PHE A 185 8.44 6.26 -0.52
CA PHE A 185 7.92 6.36 0.84
C PHE A 185 8.81 5.55 1.78
N GLY A 186 8.99 6.05 3.01
CA GLY A 186 9.77 5.35 4.01
C GLY A 186 9.67 5.99 5.38
N PRO A 187 9.98 5.24 6.45
CA PRO A 187 9.90 5.71 7.83
C PRO A 187 11.22 6.34 8.31
N ASP A 188 11.74 7.37 7.59
CA ASP A 188 13.01 8.05 7.89
C ASP A 188 14.26 7.16 7.74
N GLU A 189 14.25 6.25 6.76
CA GLU A 189 15.32 5.27 6.57
C GLU A 189 16.00 5.34 5.19
N ALA A 190 15.72 6.35 4.35
CA ALA A 190 16.21 6.40 2.98
C ALA A 190 17.75 6.36 2.88
N LEU A 191 18.46 7.11 3.73
CA LEU A 191 19.91 7.10 3.76
C LEU A 191 20.49 5.78 4.29
N SER A 192 19.90 5.25 5.34
CA SER A 192 20.26 3.96 5.92
C SER A 192 20.03 2.82 4.91
N ASN A 193 18.99 2.90 4.08
CA ASN A 193 18.68 1.95 3.01
C ASN A 193 19.48 2.21 1.73
N ARG A 194 20.52 3.03 1.78
CA ARG A 194 21.44 3.32 0.67
C ARG A 194 20.77 3.97 -0.55
N LEU A 195 19.66 4.67 -0.35
CA LEU A 195 18.95 5.42 -1.40
C LEU A 195 19.49 6.86 -1.57
N SER A 196 20.64 7.19 -0.99
CA SER A 196 21.25 8.53 -1.08
C SER A 196 21.38 9.08 -2.51
N PRO A 197 21.62 8.28 -3.58
CA PRO A 197 21.69 8.83 -4.93
C PRO A 197 20.41 9.57 -5.37
N VAL A 198 19.27 9.22 -4.81
CA VAL A 198 17.97 9.87 -5.13
C VAL A 198 17.99 11.36 -4.75
N PHE A 199 18.70 11.74 -3.70
CA PHE A 199 18.80 13.12 -3.23
C PHE A 199 19.67 14.03 -4.13
N GLU A 200 20.29 13.48 -5.17
CA GLU A 200 20.96 14.26 -6.22
C GLU A 200 19.95 14.98 -7.14
N VAL A 201 18.69 14.48 -7.20
CA VAL A 201 17.67 14.98 -8.14
C VAL A 201 16.37 15.44 -7.47
N THR A 202 16.16 15.11 -6.20
CA THR A 202 14.96 15.51 -5.45
C THR A 202 15.26 15.61 -3.96
N ASN A 203 14.25 16.02 -3.18
CA ASN A 203 14.35 16.15 -1.73
C ASN A 203 13.23 15.37 -1.02
N ARG A 204 13.30 15.33 0.32
CA ARG A 204 12.18 14.90 1.15
C ARG A 204 11.10 15.96 1.13
N GLN A 205 9.86 15.54 0.97
CA GLN A 205 8.72 16.44 1.18
C GLN A 205 8.51 16.67 2.67
N PHE A 206 8.52 17.93 3.08
CA PHE A 206 8.35 18.30 4.47
C PHE A 206 7.52 19.58 4.58
N MET A 207 6.40 19.50 5.33
CA MET A 207 5.39 20.56 5.44
C MET A 207 5.39 21.23 6.84
N ALA A 208 6.27 20.80 7.75
CA ALA A 208 6.44 21.41 9.07
C ALA A 208 7.56 22.46 9.06
N ALA A 209 7.87 23.04 10.21
CA ALA A 209 8.98 23.97 10.37
C ALA A 209 10.31 23.31 9.97
N LYS A 210 11.14 24.04 9.23
CA LYS A 210 12.48 23.61 8.82
C LYS A 210 13.51 24.36 9.65
N PHE A 211 14.53 23.66 10.07
CA PHE A 211 15.62 24.21 10.86
C PHE A 211 16.91 24.30 10.03
N GLN A 212 17.85 25.09 10.51
CA GLN A 212 19.11 25.33 9.77
C GLN A 212 19.95 24.06 9.54
N ASN A 213 19.82 23.06 10.41
CA ASN A 213 20.54 21.81 10.34
C ASN A 213 19.76 20.70 9.62
N ASP A 214 18.57 20.99 9.09
CA ASP A 214 17.82 20.03 8.30
C ASP A 214 18.45 19.88 6.91
N GLU A 215 18.48 18.64 6.41
CA GLU A 215 19.06 18.30 5.11
C GLU A 215 18.01 17.72 4.17
N PHE A 216 18.13 18.02 2.89
CA PHE A 216 17.29 17.46 1.83
C PHE A 216 15.79 17.71 2.02
N LEU A 217 15.36 18.84 2.61
CA LEU A 217 13.95 19.16 2.81
C LEU A 217 13.43 20.14 1.76
N ALA A 218 12.27 19.85 1.17
CA ALA A 218 11.53 20.73 0.28
C ALA A 218 10.02 20.50 0.41
N ASN A 219 9.20 21.50 0.00
CA ASN A 219 7.74 21.36 0.05
C ASN A 219 7.20 20.42 -1.04
N ASP A 220 7.93 20.22 -2.11
CA ASP A 220 7.54 19.48 -3.29
C ASP A 220 8.41 18.25 -3.59
N GLY A 221 9.28 17.86 -2.66
CA GLY A 221 10.14 16.70 -2.78
C GLY A 221 9.38 15.42 -3.16
N ARG A 222 10.09 14.49 -3.80
CA ARG A 222 9.49 13.22 -4.25
C ARG A 222 9.73 12.06 -3.28
N VAL A 223 10.37 12.31 -2.15
CA VAL A 223 10.62 11.33 -1.08
C VAL A 223 9.79 11.71 0.14
N MET A 224 8.91 10.83 0.59
CA MET A 224 8.13 10.98 1.83
C MET A 224 8.75 10.07 2.90
N ASP A 225 9.80 10.56 3.53
CA ASP A 225 10.71 9.82 4.43
C ASP A 225 11.01 10.66 5.69
N SER A 226 9.99 11.25 6.28
CA SER A 226 10.12 12.13 7.43
C SER A 226 9.22 11.73 8.61
N PHE A 227 8.73 10.49 8.62
CA PHE A 227 7.77 10.03 9.58
C PHE A 227 8.04 8.57 9.99
N LEU A 228 8.36 8.33 11.25
CA LEU A 228 8.61 6.99 11.80
C LEU A 228 7.29 6.24 11.98
N SER A 229 6.68 5.85 10.87
CA SER A 229 5.42 5.10 10.88
C SER A 229 5.23 4.38 9.54
N GLU A 230 5.54 3.10 9.51
CA GLU A 230 5.43 2.24 8.33
C GLU A 230 4.02 2.21 7.79
N HIS A 231 3.02 2.07 8.65
CA HIS A 231 1.62 2.00 8.24
C HIS A 231 1.09 3.32 7.66
N VAL A 232 1.55 4.48 8.15
CA VAL A 232 1.23 5.78 7.53
C VAL A 232 1.89 5.89 6.16
N CYS A 233 3.14 5.45 6.02
CA CYS A 233 3.85 5.44 4.73
C CYS A 233 3.15 4.53 3.71
N GLU A 234 2.68 3.35 4.13
CA GLU A 234 1.89 2.46 3.26
C GLU A 234 0.57 3.10 2.86
N GLY A 235 -0.18 3.68 3.81
CA GLY A 235 -1.44 4.36 3.53
C GLY A 235 -1.29 5.53 2.54
N TRP A 236 -0.21 6.28 2.63
CA TRP A 236 0.12 7.31 1.64
C TRP A 236 0.42 6.71 0.26
N LEU A 237 1.20 5.63 0.20
CA LEU A 237 1.49 4.95 -1.06
C LEU A 237 0.22 4.37 -1.68
N GLU A 238 -0.61 3.67 -0.92
CA GLU A 238 -1.90 3.14 -1.41
C GLU A 238 -2.77 4.24 -2.02
N GLY A 239 -2.97 5.35 -1.29
CA GLY A 239 -3.71 6.51 -1.80
C GLY A 239 -3.08 7.09 -3.06
N TYR A 240 -1.76 7.12 -3.14
CA TYR A 240 -1.02 7.62 -4.30
C TYR A 240 -1.22 6.73 -5.54
N LEU A 241 -1.19 5.40 -5.36
CA LEU A 241 -1.47 4.42 -6.42
C LEU A 241 -2.90 4.53 -6.93
N LEU A 242 -3.87 4.71 -6.04
CA LEU A 242 -5.29 4.88 -6.40
C LEU A 242 -5.54 6.12 -7.25
N THR A 243 -4.66 7.10 -7.22
CA THR A 243 -4.73 8.30 -8.07
C THR A 243 -3.98 8.14 -9.40
N GLY A 244 -3.61 6.91 -9.80
CA GLY A 244 -2.97 6.60 -11.09
C GLY A 244 -1.48 6.86 -11.14
N ARG A 245 -0.82 6.86 -10.00
CA ARG A 245 0.60 7.13 -9.85
C ARG A 245 1.36 5.88 -9.43
N HIS A 246 2.69 5.97 -9.32
CA HIS A 246 3.60 4.87 -9.03
C HIS A 246 4.50 5.22 -7.85
N GLY A 247 4.95 4.19 -7.15
CA GLY A 247 5.90 4.35 -6.07
C GLY A 247 6.30 3.03 -5.44
N PHE A 248 7.10 3.13 -4.42
CA PHE A 248 7.40 2.03 -3.51
C PHE A 248 7.63 2.56 -2.10
N ILE A 249 7.50 1.66 -1.13
CA ILE A 249 7.89 1.88 0.26
C ILE A 249 9.16 1.07 0.54
N HIS A 250 10.12 1.68 1.23
CA HIS A 250 11.27 0.99 1.79
C HIS A 250 11.17 0.96 3.31
N SER A 251 11.58 -0.14 3.92
CA SER A 251 11.65 -0.32 5.36
C SER A 251 12.62 -1.44 5.74
N TYR A 252 12.90 -1.61 7.04
CA TYR A 252 13.55 -2.80 7.54
C TYR A 252 12.55 -3.95 7.65
N GLU A 253 13.00 -5.16 7.37
CA GLU A 253 12.14 -6.36 7.43
C GLU A 253 11.48 -6.51 8.80
N ALA A 254 12.22 -6.24 9.88
CA ALA A 254 11.73 -6.38 11.25
C ALA A 254 10.50 -5.50 11.56
N PHE A 255 10.40 -4.33 10.96
CA PHE A 255 9.28 -3.41 11.18
C PHE A 255 8.12 -3.62 10.21
N ALA A 256 8.34 -4.38 9.14
CA ALA A 256 7.31 -4.65 8.15
C ALA A 256 6.09 -5.40 8.73
N ARG A 257 6.20 -6.06 9.89
CA ARG A 257 5.06 -6.65 10.62
C ARG A 257 3.96 -5.63 10.96
N LEU A 258 4.31 -4.37 11.13
CA LEU A 258 3.34 -3.30 11.35
C LEU A 258 2.38 -3.11 10.15
N LEU A 259 2.73 -3.64 8.98
CA LEU A 259 1.99 -3.53 7.72
C LEU A 259 1.06 -4.73 7.45
N ASP A 260 1.13 -5.80 8.24
CA ASP A 260 0.41 -7.07 8.00
C ASP A 260 -1.08 -6.89 7.71
N SER A 261 -1.77 -6.06 8.49
CA SER A 261 -3.21 -5.86 8.34
C SER A 261 -3.54 -5.01 7.10
N MET A 262 -2.75 -3.99 6.81
CA MET A 262 -2.95 -3.11 5.66
C MET A 262 -2.69 -3.85 4.36
N VAL A 263 -1.56 -4.57 4.27
CA VAL A 263 -1.27 -5.44 3.12
C VAL A 263 -2.37 -6.49 2.89
N SER A 264 -2.89 -7.07 3.98
CA SER A 264 -4.01 -8.02 3.88
C SER A 264 -5.28 -7.37 3.33
N GLN A 265 -5.58 -6.15 3.74
CA GLN A 265 -6.71 -5.38 3.23
C GLN A 265 -6.52 -5.02 1.76
N HIS A 266 -5.33 -4.54 1.39
CA HIS A 266 -5.00 -4.21 0.01
C HIS A 266 -5.08 -5.44 -0.90
N ALA A 267 -4.60 -6.60 -0.45
CA ALA A 267 -4.70 -7.87 -1.19
C ALA A 267 -6.15 -8.29 -1.42
N LYS A 268 -7.01 -8.17 -0.40
CA LYS A 268 -8.45 -8.45 -0.53
C LYS A 268 -9.11 -7.47 -1.50
N TRP A 269 -8.78 -6.20 -1.40
CA TRP A 269 -9.28 -5.17 -2.30
C TRP A 269 -8.87 -5.43 -3.76
N LEU A 270 -7.59 -5.76 -4.02
CA LEU A 270 -7.12 -6.12 -5.36
C LEU A 270 -7.87 -7.33 -5.92
N LYS A 271 -8.10 -8.36 -5.10
CA LYS A 271 -8.85 -9.55 -5.50
C LYS A 271 -10.26 -9.18 -5.98
N VAL A 272 -11.00 -8.39 -5.19
CA VAL A 272 -12.36 -7.97 -5.54
C VAL A 272 -12.37 -7.07 -6.76
N THR A 273 -11.46 -6.11 -6.85
CA THR A 273 -11.42 -5.15 -7.97
C THR A 273 -11.04 -5.78 -9.30
N LYS A 274 -10.31 -6.89 -9.31
CA LYS A 274 -10.01 -7.66 -10.53
C LYS A 274 -11.26 -8.27 -11.18
N GLU A 275 -12.30 -8.52 -10.39
CA GLU A 275 -13.57 -9.08 -10.87
C GLU A 275 -14.52 -8.02 -11.46
N LEU A 276 -14.21 -6.73 -11.26
CA LEU A 276 -15.05 -5.62 -11.73
C LEU A 276 -14.63 -5.18 -13.14
N SER A 277 -15.44 -5.49 -14.14
CA SER A 277 -15.16 -5.21 -15.55
C SER A 277 -14.93 -3.72 -15.90
N TRP A 278 -15.55 -2.82 -15.14
CA TRP A 278 -15.41 -1.37 -15.34
C TRP A 278 -14.17 -0.76 -14.67
N ARG A 279 -13.52 -1.49 -13.76
CA ARG A 279 -12.34 -0.99 -13.04
C ARG A 279 -11.07 -1.29 -13.82
N ARG A 280 -10.23 -0.27 -13.99
CA ARG A 280 -8.94 -0.39 -14.66
C ARG A 280 -7.85 -0.78 -13.69
N PRO A 281 -6.79 -1.47 -14.16
CA PRO A 281 -5.64 -1.78 -13.34
C PRO A 281 -4.94 -0.53 -12.80
N ILE A 282 -4.42 -0.63 -11.58
CA ILE A 282 -3.54 0.38 -10.96
C ILE A 282 -2.09 -0.12 -10.94
N ALA A 283 -1.14 0.77 -10.71
CA ALA A 283 0.25 0.38 -10.44
C ALA A 283 0.33 -0.51 -9.22
N SER A 284 1.28 -1.44 -9.20
CA SER A 284 1.48 -2.36 -8.09
C SER A 284 1.97 -1.65 -6.83
N LEU A 285 1.58 -2.18 -5.67
CA LEU A 285 2.10 -1.81 -4.37
C LEU A 285 3.45 -2.51 -4.18
N ASN A 286 4.54 -1.74 -4.15
CA ASN A 286 5.89 -2.28 -4.12
C ASN A 286 6.57 -2.00 -2.78
N PHE A 287 7.15 -3.03 -2.18
CA PHE A 287 7.96 -2.96 -0.96
C PHE A 287 9.40 -3.34 -1.27
N ILE A 288 10.34 -2.62 -0.66
CA ILE A 288 11.75 -2.99 -0.60
C ILE A 288 12.13 -3.08 0.87
N LEU A 289 12.49 -4.28 1.30
CA LEU A 289 12.86 -4.59 2.67
C LEU A 289 14.37 -4.85 2.75
N THR A 290 14.98 -4.21 3.74
CA THR A 290 16.42 -4.39 4.04
C THR A 290 16.58 -4.80 5.51
N SER A 291 17.83 -4.89 6.00
CA SER A 291 18.11 -5.35 7.37
C SER A 291 17.36 -6.65 7.70
N HIS A 292 17.43 -7.57 6.76
CA HIS A 292 16.66 -8.82 6.81
C HIS A 292 17.24 -9.81 7.84
N ILE A 293 16.46 -10.83 8.18
CA ILE A 293 16.74 -11.77 9.27
C ILE A 293 18.07 -12.50 9.13
N TRP A 294 18.54 -12.77 7.91
CA TRP A 294 19.80 -13.50 7.68
C TRP A 294 21.05 -12.65 7.95
N GLN A 295 20.87 -11.37 8.18
CA GLN A 295 21.97 -10.43 8.37
C GLN A 295 21.68 -9.53 9.56
N GLN A 296 22.31 -9.84 10.69
CA GLN A 296 22.27 -8.93 11.83
C GLN A 296 22.93 -7.61 11.52
N ASP A 297 22.14 -6.56 11.62
CA ASP A 297 22.60 -5.20 11.51
C ASP A 297 23.08 -4.66 12.87
N HIS A 298 23.60 -3.44 12.91
CA HIS A 298 24.03 -2.77 14.14
C HIS A 298 22.95 -2.70 15.24
N ASN A 299 21.71 -2.88 14.88
CA ASN A 299 20.56 -2.91 15.80
C ASN A 299 20.33 -4.30 16.46
N GLY A 300 21.10 -5.31 16.09
CA GLY A 300 21.08 -6.64 16.68
C GLY A 300 19.73 -7.35 16.56
N TYR A 301 19.44 -8.22 17.53
CA TYR A 301 18.26 -9.09 17.51
C TYR A 301 16.91 -8.33 17.54
N THR A 302 16.89 -7.07 17.97
CA THR A 302 15.66 -6.25 17.97
C THR A 302 15.15 -5.93 16.57
N HIS A 303 15.96 -6.16 15.53
CA HIS A 303 15.63 -5.92 14.13
C HIS A 303 15.54 -7.23 13.33
N GLN A 304 15.08 -8.28 13.95
CA GLN A 304 14.96 -9.61 13.35
C GLN A 304 13.54 -10.15 13.55
N ASP A 305 12.70 -9.98 12.56
CA ASP A 305 11.36 -10.57 12.53
C ASP A 305 10.94 -10.92 11.10
N PRO A 306 10.97 -12.23 10.71
CA PRO A 306 10.57 -12.67 9.37
C PRO A 306 9.05 -12.79 9.22
N GLY A 307 8.28 -12.43 10.23
CA GLY A 307 6.85 -12.71 10.30
C GLY A 307 6.06 -12.06 9.18
N PHE A 308 6.50 -10.93 8.63
CA PHE A 308 5.85 -10.31 7.48
C PHE A 308 5.93 -11.21 6.22
N LEU A 309 7.09 -11.76 5.90
CA LEU A 309 7.23 -12.69 4.77
C LEU A 309 6.41 -13.95 4.99
N ASN A 310 6.42 -14.54 6.19
CA ASN A 310 5.59 -15.69 6.53
C ASN A 310 4.09 -15.41 6.34
N HIS A 311 3.64 -14.19 6.69
CA HIS A 311 2.27 -13.77 6.43
C HIS A 311 1.97 -13.72 4.93
N LEU A 312 2.90 -13.21 4.11
CA LEU A 312 2.71 -13.07 2.68
C LEU A 312 2.67 -14.39 1.92
N VAL A 313 3.46 -15.39 2.34
CA VAL A 313 3.46 -16.75 1.74
C VAL A 313 2.06 -17.37 1.71
N THR A 314 1.18 -17.01 2.64
CA THR A 314 -0.21 -17.51 2.70
C THR A 314 -1.12 -16.88 1.62
N LYS A 315 -0.67 -15.86 0.93
CA LYS A 315 -1.47 -15.16 -0.10
C LYS A 315 -1.31 -15.82 -1.46
N LYS A 316 -2.27 -15.57 -2.35
CA LYS A 316 -2.20 -16.09 -3.73
C LYS A 316 -1.12 -15.38 -4.54
N ALA A 317 -0.35 -16.13 -5.31
CA ALA A 317 0.70 -15.62 -6.18
C ALA A 317 0.20 -14.73 -7.34
N ASP A 318 -1.08 -14.79 -7.66
CA ASP A 318 -1.73 -13.90 -8.63
C ASP A 318 -1.94 -12.47 -8.08
N THR A 319 -1.74 -12.28 -6.78
CA THR A 319 -1.91 -10.99 -6.09
C THR A 319 -0.64 -10.56 -5.36
N VAL A 320 0.05 -11.47 -4.68
CA VAL A 320 1.25 -11.17 -3.89
C VAL A 320 2.44 -11.95 -4.43
N ARG A 321 3.57 -11.26 -4.64
CA ARG A 321 4.83 -11.84 -5.11
C ARG A 321 5.98 -11.38 -4.24
N MET A 322 6.88 -12.31 -3.93
CA MET A 322 8.11 -12.05 -3.20
C MET A 322 9.32 -12.34 -4.07
N TYR A 323 10.31 -11.50 -3.98
CA TYR A 323 11.55 -11.56 -4.73
C TYR A 323 12.72 -11.49 -3.74
N LEU A 324 13.62 -12.43 -3.84
CA LEU A 324 14.79 -12.54 -2.98
C LEU A 324 16.06 -12.58 -3.87
N PRO A 325 16.43 -11.43 -4.47
CA PRO A 325 17.57 -11.36 -5.35
C PRO A 325 18.88 -11.66 -4.59
N PRO A 326 19.80 -12.45 -5.17
CA PRO A 326 21.07 -12.79 -4.55
C PRO A 326 22.14 -11.71 -4.72
N ASP A 327 21.96 -10.78 -5.67
CA ASP A 327 22.93 -9.75 -6.04
C ASP A 327 22.26 -8.50 -6.64
N ALA A 328 23.09 -7.48 -6.91
CA ALA A 328 22.64 -6.19 -7.45
C ALA A 328 22.01 -6.29 -8.85
N ASN A 329 22.55 -7.13 -9.73
CA ASN A 329 22.05 -7.29 -11.09
C ASN A 329 20.65 -7.94 -11.10
N CYS A 330 20.44 -8.94 -10.25
CA CYS A 330 19.13 -9.52 -10.02
C CYS A 330 18.17 -8.51 -9.38
N LEU A 331 18.63 -7.71 -8.41
CA LEU A 331 17.81 -6.66 -7.79
C LEU A 331 17.34 -5.62 -8.81
N LEU A 332 18.21 -5.15 -9.69
CA LEU A 332 17.86 -4.23 -10.77
C LEU A 332 16.77 -4.82 -11.70
N SER A 333 16.95 -6.08 -12.10
CA SER A 333 15.99 -6.80 -12.95
C SER A 333 14.63 -6.94 -12.26
N CYS A 334 14.60 -7.37 -10.99
CA CYS A 334 13.40 -7.49 -10.19
C CYS A 334 12.68 -6.14 -10.02
N MET A 335 13.40 -5.08 -9.68
CA MET A 335 12.79 -3.76 -9.47
C MET A 335 12.22 -3.18 -10.75
N ASN A 336 12.95 -3.28 -11.88
CA ASN A 336 12.42 -2.87 -13.17
C ASN A 336 11.14 -3.63 -13.53
N HIS A 337 11.09 -4.94 -13.27
CA HIS A 337 9.88 -5.74 -13.44
C HIS A 337 8.75 -5.24 -12.54
N CYS A 338 8.98 -5.07 -11.23
CA CYS A 338 7.97 -4.64 -10.27
C CYS A 338 7.36 -3.27 -10.63
N LEU A 339 8.16 -2.31 -11.07
CA LEU A 339 7.69 -0.99 -11.51
C LEU A 339 6.80 -1.02 -12.76
N ASN A 340 6.91 -2.05 -13.59
CA ASN A 340 6.08 -2.27 -14.77
C ASN A 340 4.79 -3.05 -14.48
N THR A 341 4.70 -3.74 -13.33
CA THR A 341 3.54 -4.57 -12.99
C THR A 341 2.34 -3.73 -12.54
N LYS A 342 1.15 -4.33 -12.65
CA LYS A 342 -0.13 -3.73 -12.25
C LYS A 342 -0.92 -4.74 -11.45
N ASN A 343 -1.68 -4.24 -10.47
CA ASN A 343 -2.56 -5.05 -9.60
C ASN A 343 -1.84 -6.16 -8.82
N TYR A 344 -0.57 -5.92 -8.45
CA TYR A 344 0.19 -6.80 -7.56
C TYR A 344 0.62 -6.07 -6.30
N ILE A 345 0.93 -6.86 -5.29
CA ILE A 345 1.76 -6.49 -4.16
C ILE A 345 3.09 -7.20 -4.39
N ASN A 346 4.15 -6.45 -4.62
CA ASN A 346 5.49 -6.98 -4.82
C ASN A 346 6.34 -6.64 -3.60
N VAL A 347 7.01 -7.64 -3.06
CA VAL A 347 7.93 -7.50 -1.92
C VAL A 347 9.31 -7.98 -2.32
N ILE A 348 10.28 -7.10 -2.28
CA ILE A 348 11.68 -7.38 -2.58
C ILE A 348 12.47 -7.32 -1.27
N VAL A 349 13.22 -8.36 -0.95
CA VAL A 349 14.18 -8.38 0.16
C VAL A 349 15.57 -8.18 -0.42
N ALA A 350 16.27 -7.10 -0.02
CA ALA A 350 17.52 -6.68 -0.64
C ALA A 350 18.62 -6.41 0.39
N SER A 351 19.87 -6.63 0.00
CA SER A 351 21.04 -6.29 0.80
C SER A 351 21.39 -4.80 0.69
N LYS A 352 21.73 -4.19 1.83
CA LYS A 352 22.28 -2.83 1.90
C LYS A 352 23.76 -2.77 2.24
N HIS A 353 24.38 -3.91 2.57
CA HIS A 353 25.80 -4.05 2.86
C HIS A 353 26.58 -4.55 1.64
N PRO A 354 27.91 -4.35 1.60
CA PRO A 354 28.73 -4.96 0.58
C PRO A 354 28.58 -6.49 0.58
N ARG A 355 28.33 -7.06 -0.58
CA ARG A 355 28.16 -8.50 -0.80
C ARG A 355 28.78 -8.91 -2.12
N GLN A 356 29.26 -10.15 -2.19
CA GLN A 356 29.73 -10.75 -3.43
C GLN A 356 28.64 -10.71 -4.50
N GLN A 357 29.05 -10.51 -5.72
CA GLN A 357 28.19 -10.45 -6.89
C GLN A 357 28.40 -11.72 -7.74
N TRP A 358 27.31 -12.30 -8.23
CA TRP A 358 27.33 -13.66 -8.76
C TRP A 358 27.06 -13.75 -10.25
N LEU A 359 26.11 -12.98 -10.75
CA LEU A 359 25.64 -13.09 -12.13
C LEU A 359 25.98 -11.85 -12.94
N SER A 360 26.43 -12.07 -14.18
CA SER A 360 26.43 -10.98 -15.16
C SER A 360 25.03 -10.42 -15.33
N MET A 361 24.88 -9.20 -15.85
CA MET A 361 23.54 -8.65 -16.10
C MET A 361 22.75 -9.53 -17.08
N GLU A 362 23.39 -10.16 -18.01
CA GLU A 362 22.76 -11.02 -19.02
C GLU A 362 22.20 -12.29 -18.37
N ASP A 363 23.00 -12.94 -17.53
CA ASP A 363 22.58 -14.11 -16.76
C ASP A 363 21.52 -13.78 -15.72
N ALA A 364 21.65 -12.63 -15.06
CA ALA A 364 20.66 -12.15 -14.09
C ALA A 364 19.28 -11.93 -14.74
N VAL A 365 19.21 -11.38 -15.95
CA VAL A 365 17.95 -11.23 -16.69
C VAL A 365 17.34 -12.58 -17.01
N ILE A 366 18.15 -13.55 -17.46
CA ILE A 366 17.67 -14.91 -17.77
C ILE A 366 17.16 -15.59 -16.49
N HIS A 367 17.94 -15.50 -15.40
CA HIS A 367 17.60 -16.06 -14.09
C HIS A 367 16.28 -15.48 -13.54
N CYS A 368 16.16 -14.17 -13.48
CA CYS A 368 14.98 -13.48 -12.96
C CYS A 368 13.73 -13.71 -13.84
N THR A 369 13.89 -13.86 -15.15
CA THR A 369 12.77 -14.17 -16.05
C THR A 369 12.19 -15.56 -15.78
N LYS A 370 13.04 -16.52 -15.41
CA LYS A 370 12.61 -17.88 -15.04
C LYS A 370 12.12 -17.95 -13.58
N GLY A 371 12.61 -17.05 -12.73
CA GLY A 371 12.32 -17.01 -11.29
C GLY A 371 13.17 -17.98 -10.44
N ILE A 372 13.77 -18.97 -11.07
CA ILE A 372 14.73 -19.93 -10.49
C ILE A 372 15.68 -20.40 -11.60
N GLY A 373 16.92 -20.70 -11.26
CA GLY A 373 17.91 -21.16 -12.24
C GLY A 373 18.97 -22.05 -11.62
N ILE A 374 19.55 -22.91 -12.45
CA ILE A 374 20.70 -23.73 -12.08
C ILE A 374 21.97 -22.93 -12.40
N TRP A 375 22.85 -22.80 -11.41
CA TRP A 375 24.14 -22.17 -11.57
C TRP A 375 25.19 -23.25 -11.89
N LYS A 376 25.39 -23.48 -13.20
CA LYS A 376 26.28 -24.53 -13.69
C LYS A 376 27.75 -24.34 -13.21
N TRP A 377 28.19 -23.09 -13.07
CA TRP A 377 29.53 -22.76 -12.59
C TRP A 377 29.77 -23.13 -11.10
N ALA A 378 28.67 -23.29 -10.33
CA ALA A 378 28.71 -23.72 -8.93
C ALA A 378 28.31 -25.19 -8.75
N SER A 379 27.99 -25.91 -9.82
CA SER A 379 27.65 -27.34 -9.81
C SER A 379 28.87 -28.19 -10.12
N ASN A 380 29.00 -29.35 -9.49
CA ASN A 380 30.08 -30.30 -9.69
C ASN A 380 29.61 -31.64 -10.27
N ASP A 381 28.43 -31.67 -10.90
CA ASP A 381 27.81 -32.87 -11.47
C ASP A 381 28.40 -33.28 -12.84
N ASP A 382 29.19 -32.41 -13.47
CA ASP A 382 29.79 -32.62 -14.82
C ASP A 382 28.76 -33.02 -15.88
N GLY A 383 27.47 -32.65 -15.65
CA GLY A 383 26.34 -32.95 -16.53
C GLY A 383 25.74 -34.35 -16.31
N LEU A 384 26.10 -35.03 -15.24
CA LEU A 384 25.47 -36.26 -14.77
C LEU A 384 24.25 -35.94 -13.93
N GLU A 385 23.42 -36.94 -13.63
CA GLU A 385 22.31 -36.79 -12.68
C GLU A 385 22.88 -36.57 -11.27
N PRO A 386 22.56 -35.44 -10.59
CA PRO A 386 23.15 -35.14 -9.29
C PRO A 386 22.52 -36.01 -8.19
N ASP A 387 23.36 -36.46 -7.24
CA ASP A 387 22.89 -37.18 -6.05
C ASP A 387 22.19 -36.24 -5.05
N LEU A 388 22.57 -34.96 -5.05
CA LEU A 388 22.02 -33.94 -4.18
C LEU A 388 21.80 -32.61 -4.94
N VAL A 389 20.64 -32.02 -4.78
CA VAL A 389 20.33 -30.68 -5.28
C VAL A 389 20.11 -29.75 -4.09
N MET A 390 20.88 -28.67 -4.02
CA MET A 390 20.72 -27.63 -3.03
C MET A 390 20.10 -26.39 -3.68
N ALA A 391 19.18 -25.73 -2.96
CA ALA A 391 18.51 -24.51 -3.43
C ALA A 391 18.53 -23.41 -2.37
N SER A 392 18.72 -22.17 -2.80
CA SER A 392 18.66 -20.99 -1.96
C SER A 392 17.96 -19.84 -2.63
N CYS A 393 17.70 -18.78 -1.86
CA CYS A 393 17.20 -17.50 -2.34
C CYS A 393 17.72 -16.37 -1.44
N GLY A 394 17.96 -15.21 -2.01
CA GLY A 394 18.50 -14.05 -1.31
C GLY A 394 20.05 -14.08 -1.23
N ASP A 395 20.60 -13.06 -0.60
CA ASP A 395 22.05 -12.83 -0.53
C ASP A 395 22.77 -13.84 0.38
N THR A 396 22.48 -13.85 1.66
CA THR A 396 23.17 -14.67 2.66
C THR A 396 22.97 -16.18 2.43
N PRO A 397 21.75 -16.71 2.21
CA PRO A 397 21.57 -18.14 1.94
C PRO A 397 22.32 -18.61 0.68
N THR A 398 22.48 -17.72 -0.31
CA THR A 398 23.28 -18.05 -1.51
C THR A 398 24.75 -18.24 -1.18
N ILE A 399 25.33 -17.36 -0.35
CA ILE A 399 26.71 -17.50 0.12
C ILE A 399 26.91 -18.83 0.87
N GLU A 400 25.98 -19.17 1.78
CA GLU A 400 26.05 -20.38 2.59
C GLU A 400 25.98 -21.65 1.73
N ILE A 401 25.10 -21.69 0.72
CA ILE A 401 25.03 -22.84 -0.18
C ILE A 401 26.29 -22.96 -1.04
N LEU A 402 26.78 -21.85 -1.58
CA LEU A 402 28.04 -21.89 -2.35
C LEU A 402 29.23 -22.36 -1.50
N ALA A 403 29.28 -21.97 -0.23
CA ALA A 403 30.29 -22.48 0.70
C ALA A 403 30.12 -23.98 1.00
N ALA A 404 28.88 -24.48 1.01
CA ALA A 404 28.61 -25.90 1.26
C ALA A 404 28.88 -26.80 0.04
N THR A 405 28.88 -26.24 -1.18
CA THR A 405 29.18 -26.99 -2.42
C THR A 405 30.65 -27.09 -2.74
N ASN A 406 31.51 -26.25 -2.14
CA ASN A 406 32.97 -26.29 -2.26
C ASN A 406 33.61 -27.24 -1.23
#